data_b061a264e1a60af08b1269c39a12e5c9
#
_entry.id   b061a264e1a60af08b1269c39a12e5c9
#
_cell.length_a   1.000
_cell.length_b   1.000
_cell.length_c   1.000
_cell.angle_alpha   90.00
_cell.angle_beta   90.00
_cell.angle_gamma   90.00
#
_symmetry.space_group_name_H-M   'P 1'
#
loop_
_entity.id
_entity.type
_entity.pdbx_description
1 polymer ?
#
loop_
_entity_poly.entity_id
_entity_poly.type
_entity_poly.pdbx_seq_one_letter_code
_entity_poly.pdbx_strand_id
1 'polypeptide(L)'
;MINMRHIVKILIVAGMLGSLLLTSCHKDVFNEDDYDRIIDEASPVDSVDATHTWELTQEHVYVVQADANVGAKSVLITTDNPVDNNTYGTEVLAQSTIEDGGRVTLTATVPTRLSELYATLVDDNGKYTVVSFPVGMTTVSFANVTSANKQQELKASLAQQKLVYCFEEEMPEPGDYDYNDVVLRLSREVVDSRHLKIYVELVAVGGQKQLAAGLRLVGHQAEEIDSVTIEGGQSFDLGGSYHDVPLEKMASPLFESSSLLQSARNGEAFLYLFEDAHWAMGEDLEVTNQIFQRKKYNVTKSYSYNFPILATRTEIYHVYFKEGQNINDFTPGMFDPFVLSPYYGTVWELHCYRDREAQVTREYTLTKSKKLPWALMIPYASFRYPLEGINIGFKKNDGYFGAYMNRGSSFGEWAEDHTKCLDWYTSPLIDRVF
;
A
#
# COMPACT_ATOMS: atom_id res chain seq x y z
N MET A 1 24.86 50.18 -46.51
CA MET A 1 26.16 49.56 -46.26
C MET A 1 26.26 49.26 -44.76
N ILE A 2 26.05 48.03 -44.37
CA ILE A 2 26.20 47.58 -42.97
C ILE A 2 27.72 47.50 -42.69
N ASN A 3 28.13 48.23 -41.68
CA ASN A 3 29.57 48.42 -41.36
C ASN A 3 30.18 47.09 -40.87
N MET A 4 31.14 46.56 -41.63
CA MET A 4 31.85 45.28 -41.40
C MET A 4 32.37 45.13 -39.95
N ARG A 5 32.68 46.25 -39.27
CA ARG A 5 33.07 46.25 -37.85
C ARG A 5 31.95 45.84 -36.89
N HIS A 6 30.68 46.01 -37.28
CA HIS A 6 29.54 45.58 -36.47
C HIS A 6 29.30 44.07 -36.64
N ILE A 7 29.47 43.54 -37.84
CA ILE A 7 29.34 42.11 -38.11
C ILE A 7 30.43 41.29 -37.36
N VAL A 8 31.66 41.79 -37.33
CA VAL A 8 32.76 41.13 -36.59
C VAL A 8 32.49 41.15 -35.07
N LYS A 9 31.96 42.23 -34.52
CA LYS A 9 31.57 42.29 -33.09
C LYS A 9 30.42 41.34 -32.75
N ILE A 10 29.43 41.22 -33.61
CA ILE A 10 28.28 40.28 -33.41
C ILE A 10 28.79 38.82 -33.49
N LEU A 11 29.68 38.51 -34.42
CA LEU A 11 30.27 37.16 -34.52
C LEU A 11 31.18 36.81 -33.34
N ILE A 12 31.92 37.77 -32.77
CA ILE A 12 32.76 37.56 -31.57
C ILE A 12 31.86 37.37 -30.35
N VAL A 13 30.78 38.14 -30.19
CA VAL A 13 29.84 37.97 -29.09
C VAL A 13 29.05 36.66 -29.21
N ALA A 14 28.63 36.27 -30.41
CA ALA A 14 28.00 34.97 -30.66
C ALA A 14 28.94 33.79 -30.42
N GLY A 15 30.22 33.94 -30.78
CA GLY A 15 31.28 32.95 -30.50
C GLY A 15 31.59 32.81 -29.02
N MET A 16 31.59 33.91 -28.26
CA MET A 16 31.76 33.87 -26.80
C MET A 16 30.54 33.32 -26.07
N LEU A 17 29.30 33.63 -26.53
CA LEU A 17 28.11 32.99 -25.99
C LEU A 17 28.04 31.49 -26.33
N GLY A 18 28.45 31.11 -27.53
CA GLY A 18 28.54 29.70 -27.93
C GLY A 18 29.59 28.91 -27.14
N SER A 19 30.73 29.52 -26.79
CA SER A 19 31.73 28.87 -25.95
C SER A 19 31.32 28.81 -24.46
N LEU A 20 30.52 29.75 -23.96
CA LEU A 20 29.96 29.70 -22.62
C LEU A 20 28.85 28.62 -22.50
N LEU A 21 28.14 28.31 -23.60
CA LEU A 21 27.15 27.22 -23.61
C LEU A 21 27.83 25.85 -23.79
N LEU A 22 29.02 25.76 -24.33
CA LEU A 22 29.77 24.50 -24.49
C LEU A 22 30.60 24.15 -23.26
N THR A 23 30.87 25.09 -22.35
CA THR A 23 31.56 24.80 -21.07
C THR A 23 30.56 24.38 -19.95
N SER A 24 29.27 24.41 -20.23
CA SER A 24 28.23 23.93 -19.31
C SER A 24 27.98 22.41 -19.37
N CYS A 25 28.67 21.70 -20.28
CA CYS A 25 28.78 20.24 -20.18
C CYS A 25 30.04 19.85 -19.43
N HIS A 26 30.23 20.33 -18.20
CA HIS A 26 30.94 19.52 -17.26
C HIS A 26 30.02 18.29 -17.11
N LYS A 27 30.47 17.12 -17.52
CA LYS A 27 30.06 15.87 -16.91
C LYS A 27 30.37 16.07 -15.43
N ASP A 28 29.40 16.43 -14.68
CA ASP A 28 29.44 16.13 -13.26
C ASP A 28 29.64 14.63 -13.22
N VAL A 29 30.85 14.24 -12.92
CA VAL A 29 31.17 12.84 -12.67
C VAL A 29 30.29 12.54 -11.48
N PHE A 30 29.28 11.71 -11.69
CA PHE A 30 28.38 11.24 -10.63
C PHE A 30 29.28 10.76 -9.49
N ASN A 31 29.30 11.52 -8.42
CA ASN A 31 30.05 11.23 -7.22
C ASN A 31 29.04 10.62 -6.22
N GLU A 32 29.33 9.44 -5.75
CA GLU A 32 28.47 8.75 -4.78
C GLU A 32 28.25 9.58 -3.51
N ASP A 33 29.27 10.34 -3.09
CA ASP A 33 29.17 11.25 -1.93
C ASP A 33 28.22 12.44 -2.19
N ASP A 34 28.18 12.98 -3.40
CA ASP A 34 27.26 14.05 -3.79
C ASP A 34 25.82 13.52 -3.89
N TYR A 35 25.66 12.30 -4.37
CA TYR A 35 24.35 11.65 -4.41
C TYR A 35 23.83 11.35 -2.99
N ASP A 36 24.67 10.77 -2.12
CA ASP A 36 24.30 10.53 -0.73
C ASP A 36 23.93 11.84 -0.01
N ARG A 37 24.64 12.95 -0.31
CA ARG A 37 24.31 14.28 0.23
C ARG A 37 22.96 14.79 -0.27
N ILE A 38 22.64 14.64 -1.55
CA ILE A 38 21.35 15.04 -2.12
C ILE A 38 20.21 14.24 -1.47
N ILE A 39 20.38 12.92 -1.31
CA ILE A 39 19.42 12.06 -0.61
C ILE A 39 19.23 12.51 0.84
N ASP A 40 20.33 12.86 1.53
CA ASP A 40 20.28 13.34 2.91
C ASP A 40 19.56 14.69 3.04
N GLU A 41 19.81 15.61 2.10
CA GLU A 41 19.15 16.91 2.06
C GLU A 41 17.65 16.78 1.76
N ALA A 42 17.27 15.87 0.86
CA ALA A 42 15.87 15.62 0.49
C ALA A 42 15.10 14.78 1.54
N SER A 43 15.79 14.04 2.41
CA SER A 43 15.17 13.16 3.39
C SER A 43 14.24 13.94 4.33
N PRO A 44 12.98 13.49 4.58
CA PRO A 44 12.06 14.12 5.52
C PRO A 44 12.37 13.79 6.98
N VAL A 45 13.43 13.03 7.26
CA VAL A 45 13.84 12.62 8.60
C VAL A 45 15.34 12.87 8.82
N ASP A 46 15.76 13.07 10.07
CA ASP A 46 17.16 13.33 10.41
C ASP A 46 18.03 12.08 10.32
N SER A 47 17.49 10.93 10.67
CA SER A 47 18.15 9.63 10.62
C SER A 47 17.15 8.48 10.50
N VAL A 48 17.65 7.31 10.11
CA VAL A 48 16.88 6.07 10.02
C VAL A 48 17.61 4.98 10.79
N ASP A 49 16.88 4.24 11.60
CA ASP A 49 17.39 3.04 12.27
C ASP A 49 17.89 2.04 11.22
N ALA A 50 19.15 1.63 11.35
CA ALA A 50 19.78 0.70 10.40
C ALA A 50 19.12 -0.70 10.38
N THR A 51 18.37 -1.05 11.42
CA THR A 51 17.66 -2.32 11.57
C THR A 51 16.18 -2.22 11.21
N HIS A 52 15.72 -1.06 10.73
CA HIS A 52 14.33 -0.81 10.41
C HIS A 52 13.84 -1.71 9.25
N THR A 53 12.79 -2.48 9.49
CA THR A 53 12.14 -3.35 8.49
C THR A 53 10.98 -2.66 7.78
N TRP A 54 10.51 -1.54 8.29
CA TRP A 54 9.32 -0.78 7.86
C TRP A 54 8.00 -1.54 8.02
N GLU A 55 8.02 -2.63 8.76
CA GLU A 55 6.84 -3.44 9.03
C GLU A 55 6.02 -2.85 10.18
N LEU A 56 4.73 -2.66 9.95
CA LEU A 56 3.75 -2.22 10.94
C LEU A 56 2.77 -3.32 11.34
N THR A 57 3.02 -4.56 10.89
CA THR A 57 2.25 -5.74 11.27
C THR A 57 3.16 -6.92 11.56
N GLN A 58 2.62 -7.89 12.29
CA GLN A 58 3.24 -9.19 12.53
C GLN A 58 2.20 -10.29 12.37
N GLU A 59 2.61 -11.42 11.82
CA GLU A 59 1.77 -12.62 11.75
C GLU A 59 1.80 -13.36 13.09
N HIS A 60 0.61 -13.65 13.62
CA HIS A 60 0.43 -14.42 14.85
C HIS A 60 -0.49 -15.61 14.63
N VAL A 61 -0.18 -16.72 15.26
CA VAL A 61 -0.99 -17.94 15.26
C VAL A 61 -1.62 -18.12 16.63
N TYR A 62 -2.94 -18.16 16.67
CA TYR A 62 -3.73 -18.31 17.88
C TYR A 62 -4.49 -19.62 17.86
N VAL A 63 -4.45 -20.33 18.98
CA VAL A 63 -5.30 -21.50 19.21
C VAL A 63 -6.41 -21.08 20.15
N VAL A 64 -7.66 -21.10 19.66
CA VAL A 64 -8.82 -20.75 20.46
C VAL A 64 -9.54 -22.03 20.90
N GLN A 65 -9.82 -22.13 22.21
CA GLN A 65 -10.60 -23.20 22.84
C GLN A 65 -11.95 -22.63 23.28
N ALA A 66 -13.03 -23.07 22.63
CA ALA A 66 -14.39 -22.71 23.04
C ALA A 66 -14.82 -23.37 24.36
N ASP A 67 -15.69 -22.70 25.11
CA ASP A 67 -16.42 -23.33 26.23
C ASP A 67 -17.59 -24.16 25.66
N ALA A 68 -17.84 -25.36 26.23
CA ALA A 68 -18.87 -26.28 25.80
C ALA A 68 -20.32 -25.85 26.14
N ASN A 69 -20.53 -24.66 26.68
CA ASN A 69 -21.85 -24.22 27.13
C ASN A 69 -22.29 -22.85 26.57
N VAL A 70 -21.65 -22.42 25.53
CA VAL A 70 -21.97 -21.10 24.90
C VAL A 70 -22.67 -21.24 23.55
N GLY A 71 -22.79 -22.46 23.01
CA GLY A 71 -23.42 -22.74 21.72
C GLY A 71 -22.64 -22.14 20.54
N ALA A 72 -21.31 -22.09 20.64
CA ALA A 72 -20.45 -21.43 19.66
C ALA A 72 -20.59 -22.06 18.26
N LYS A 73 -20.63 -21.22 17.22
CA LYS A 73 -20.63 -21.58 15.79
C LYS A 73 -19.47 -20.95 15.03
N SER A 74 -19.05 -19.79 15.46
CA SER A 74 -17.88 -19.13 14.88
C SER A 74 -17.05 -18.43 15.95
N VAL A 75 -15.81 -18.14 15.59
CA VAL A 75 -14.88 -17.37 16.39
C VAL A 75 -14.28 -16.26 15.55
N LEU A 76 -14.12 -15.10 16.17
CA LEU A 76 -13.46 -13.91 15.60
C LEU A 76 -12.29 -13.53 16.47
N ILE A 77 -11.20 -13.05 15.86
CA ILE A 77 -10.17 -12.26 16.52
C ILE A 77 -10.33 -10.81 16.04
N THR A 78 -10.45 -9.87 16.96
CA THR A 78 -10.75 -8.47 16.64
C THR A 78 -9.79 -7.50 17.33
N THR A 79 -9.63 -6.29 16.74
CA THR A 79 -8.79 -5.22 17.30
C THR A 79 -9.35 -4.64 18.58
N ASP A 80 -10.67 -4.59 18.71
CA ASP A 80 -11.41 -3.96 19.81
C ASP A 80 -12.53 -4.86 20.28
N ASN A 81 -13.08 -4.56 21.45
CA ASN A 81 -14.21 -5.32 22.00
C ASN A 81 -15.50 -5.07 21.19
N PRO A 82 -16.04 -6.07 20.48
CA PRO A 82 -17.20 -5.88 19.60
C PRO A 82 -18.52 -5.62 20.32
N VAL A 83 -18.57 -5.85 21.64
CA VAL A 83 -19.76 -5.59 22.47
C VAL A 83 -19.71 -4.23 23.18
N ASP A 84 -18.64 -3.48 22.99
CA ASP A 84 -18.53 -2.09 23.43
C ASP A 84 -18.95 -1.12 22.32
N ASN A 85 -19.40 0.05 22.72
CA ASN A 85 -19.83 1.09 21.77
C ASN A 85 -18.61 1.78 21.17
N ASN A 86 -18.01 1.20 20.12
CA ASN A 86 -16.86 1.75 19.41
C ASN A 86 -17.30 2.60 18.22
N THR A 87 -17.06 3.89 18.26
CA THR A 87 -17.44 4.86 17.21
C THR A 87 -16.69 4.65 15.91
N TYR A 88 -15.48 4.08 15.96
CA TYR A 88 -14.62 3.85 14.78
C TYR A 88 -14.79 2.46 14.15
N GLY A 89 -15.65 1.63 14.72
CA GLY A 89 -15.81 0.24 14.31
C GLY A 89 -14.73 -0.67 14.92
N THR A 90 -14.80 -1.94 14.58
CA THR A 90 -13.92 -2.99 15.07
C THR A 90 -13.46 -3.82 13.87
N GLU A 91 -12.15 -3.96 13.67
CA GLU A 91 -11.63 -4.77 12.57
C GLU A 91 -11.54 -6.25 12.97
N VAL A 92 -12.01 -7.11 12.06
CA VAL A 92 -11.86 -8.56 12.16
C VAL A 92 -10.54 -8.96 11.51
N LEU A 93 -9.58 -9.39 12.33
CA LEU A 93 -8.25 -9.81 11.89
C LEU A 93 -8.25 -11.26 11.38
N ALA A 94 -9.03 -12.14 12.05
CA ALA A 94 -9.20 -13.52 11.68
C ALA A 94 -10.58 -14.04 12.09
N GLN A 95 -11.10 -15.02 11.36
CA GLN A 95 -12.37 -15.69 11.66
C GLN A 95 -12.36 -17.14 11.20
N SER A 96 -13.13 -17.98 11.89
CA SER A 96 -13.35 -19.37 11.50
C SER A 96 -14.65 -19.89 12.10
N THR A 97 -15.13 -21.01 11.57
CA THR A 97 -16.13 -21.82 12.25
C THR A 97 -15.51 -22.56 13.43
N ILE A 98 -16.27 -22.79 14.49
CA ILE A 98 -15.87 -23.56 15.65
C ILE A 98 -17.08 -24.30 16.19
N GLU A 99 -16.89 -25.53 16.66
CA GLU A 99 -17.93 -26.27 17.39
C GLU A 99 -17.91 -25.88 18.86
N ASP A 100 -19.08 -26.03 19.51
CA ASP A 100 -19.20 -25.82 20.95
C ASP A 100 -18.28 -26.78 21.72
N GLY A 101 -17.44 -26.22 22.61
CA GLY A 101 -16.36 -26.98 23.27
C GLY A 101 -15.18 -27.35 22.35
N GLY A 102 -15.22 -26.96 21.09
CA GLY A 102 -14.20 -27.26 20.09
C GLY A 102 -12.95 -26.38 20.19
N ARG A 103 -11.99 -26.66 19.31
CA ARG A 103 -10.71 -25.94 19.21
C ARG A 103 -10.40 -25.64 17.76
N VAL A 104 -9.91 -24.43 17.49
CA VAL A 104 -9.48 -24.01 16.15
C VAL A 104 -8.19 -23.21 16.21
N THR A 105 -7.41 -23.28 15.15
CA THR A 105 -6.21 -22.45 14.94
C THR A 105 -6.54 -21.34 13.96
N LEU A 106 -6.15 -20.11 14.28
CA LEU A 106 -6.35 -18.91 13.47
C LEU A 106 -5.03 -18.20 13.26
N THR A 107 -4.74 -17.79 12.05
CA THR A 107 -3.62 -16.90 11.72
C THR A 107 -4.16 -15.48 11.52
N ALA A 108 -3.49 -14.49 12.07
CA ALA A 108 -3.89 -13.09 12.01
C ALA A 108 -2.71 -12.17 11.73
N THR A 109 -2.89 -11.23 10.80
CA THR A 109 -1.98 -10.10 10.58
C THR A 109 -2.29 -9.01 11.61
N VAL A 110 -1.47 -8.90 12.65
CA VAL A 110 -1.71 -8.02 13.80
C VAL A 110 -0.91 -6.74 13.68
N PRO A 111 -1.55 -5.54 13.75
CA PRO A 111 -0.84 -4.26 13.82
C PRO A 111 0.11 -4.19 15.03
N THR A 112 1.37 -3.78 14.82
CA THR A 112 2.42 -3.72 15.86
C THR A 112 2.10 -2.76 17.01
N ARG A 113 1.20 -1.78 16.78
CA ARG A 113 0.71 -0.85 17.81
C ARG A 113 -0.17 -1.50 18.89
N LEU A 114 -0.72 -2.69 18.61
CA LEU A 114 -1.64 -3.35 19.53
C LEU A 114 -0.88 -4.22 20.53
N SER A 115 -1.25 -4.12 21.79
CA SER A 115 -0.74 -4.99 22.87
C SER A 115 -1.78 -6.01 23.35
N GLU A 116 -3.06 -5.77 23.04
CA GLU A 116 -4.22 -6.60 23.43
C GLU A 116 -5.13 -6.82 22.23
N LEU A 117 -5.76 -7.99 22.17
CA LEU A 117 -6.77 -8.38 21.20
C LEU A 117 -7.98 -8.97 21.90
N TYR A 118 -9.05 -9.19 21.13
CA TYR A 118 -10.29 -9.78 21.62
C TYR A 118 -10.63 -11.03 20.82
N ALA A 119 -10.81 -12.15 21.51
CA ALA A 119 -11.39 -13.35 20.94
C ALA A 119 -12.89 -13.39 21.28
N THR A 120 -13.69 -13.70 20.29
CA THR A 120 -15.15 -13.63 20.39
C THR A 120 -15.76 -14.90 19.83
N LEU A 121 -16.53 -15.61 20.65
CA LEU A 121 -17.40 -16.70 20.19
C LEU A 121 -18.77 -16.13 19.83
N VAL A 122 -19.32 -16.58 18.71
CA VAL A 122 -20.66 -16.19 18.23
C VAL A 122 -21.55 -17.42 18.21
N ASP A 123 -22.73 -17.36 18.82
CA ASP A 123 -23.71 -18.44 18.84
C ASP A 123 -24.72 -18.38 17.68
N ASP A 124 -25.61 -19.36 17.59
CA ASP A 124 -26.67 -19.42 16.57
C ASP A 124 -27.68 -18.25 16.61
N ASN A 125 -27.74 -17.53 17.71
CA ASN A 125 -28.62 -16.38 17.89
C ASN A 125 -27.91 -15.05 17.62
N GLY A 126 -26.64 -15.08 17.17
CA GLY A 126 -25.84 -13.90 16.98
C GLY A 126 -25.44 -13.21 18.29
N LYS A 127 -25.35 -13.97 19.39
CA LYS A 127 -24.82 -13.46 20.66
C LYS A 127 -23.34 -13.67 20.75
N TYR A 128 -22.66 -12.76 21.41
CA TYR A 128 -21.22 -12.67 21.52
C TYR A 128 -20.75 -13.00 22.94
N THR A 129 -19.76 -13.88 23.05
CA THR A 129 -19.01 -14.13 24.28
C THR A 129 -17.57 -13.72 24.05
N VAL A 130 -17.07 -12.72 24.81
CA VAL A 130 -15.82 -12.05 24.53
C VAL A 130 -14.81 -12.25 25.65
N VAL A 131 -13.54 -12.48 25.27
CA VAL A 131 -12.38 -12.42 26.16
C VAL A 131 -11.29 -11.56 25.55
N SER A 132 -10.66 -10.69 26.34
CA SER A 132 -9.45 -10.00 25.93
C SER A 132 -8.21 -10.86 26.25
N PHE A 133 -7.14 -10.69 25.45
CA PHE A 133 -5.90 -11.40 25.66
C PHE A 133 -4.70 -10.62 25.09
N PRO A 134 -3.50 -10.72 25.71
CA PRO A 134 -2.29 -10.10 25.18
C PRO A 134 -1.91 -10.67 23.80
N VAL A 135 -1.43 -9.83 22.89
CA VAL A 135 -1.01 -10.24 21.52
C VAL A 135 -0.04 -11.41 21.53
N GLY A 136 0.91 -11.47 22.48
CA GLY A 136 1.88 -12.57 22.59
C GLY A 136 1.32 -13.89 23.13
N MET A 137 0.03 -13.97 23.48
CA MET A 137 -0.59 -15.20 23.97
C MET A 137 -0.96 -16.12 22.79
N THR A 138 -0.46 -17.34 22.75
CA THR A 138 -0.69 -18.30 21.66
C THR A 138 -1.94 -19.18 21.86
N THR A 139 -2.47 -19.26 23.07
CA THR A 139 -3.66 -20.08 23.36
C THR A 139 -4.67 -19.27 24.17
N VAL A 140 -5.87 -19.12 23.62
CA VAL A 140 -6.98 -18.38 24.22
C VAL A 140 -8.06 -19.37 24.64
N SER A 141 -8.47 -19.34 25.91
CA SER A 141 -9.47 -20.25 26.47
C SER A 141 -10.69 -19.49 27.01
N PHE A 142 -11.87 -19.97 26.68
CA PHE A 142 -13.15 -19.47 27.18
C PHE A 142 -13.64 -20.21 28.44
N ALA A 143 -12.88 -21.15 28.98
CA ALA A 143 -13.32 -21.99 30.13
C ALA A 143 -13.65 -21.18 31.39
N ASN A 144 -13.06 -19.99 31.57
CA ASN A 144 -13.23 -19.16 32.76
C ASN A 144 -13.98 -17.84 32.48
N VAL A 145 -14.79 -17.80 31.44
CA VAL A 145 -15.55 -16.59 31.09
C VAL A 145 -16.58 -16.27 32.16
N THR A 146 -16.56 -15.05 32.65
CA THR A 146 -17.52 -14.56 33.65
C THR A 146 -18.91 -14.39 33.02
N SER A 147 -19.96 -14.40 33.87
CA SER A 147 -21.34 -14.18 33.41
C SER A 147 -21.53 -12.82 32.68
N ALA A 148 -20.72 -11.81 33.05
CA ALA A 148 -20.74 -10.49 32.40
C ALA A 148 -20.27 -10.53 30.92
N ASN A 149 -19.46 -11.52 30.55
CA ASN A 149 -18.92 -11.68 29.20
C ASN A 149 -19.66 -12.74 28.35
N LYS A 150 -20.75 -13.30 28.89
CA LYS A 150 -21.53 -14.33 28.18
C LYS A 150 -22.71 -13.74 27.43
N GLN A 151 -22.88 -14.17 26.17
CA GLN A 151 -24.07 -13.93 25.36
C GLN A 151 -24.53 -12.47 25.28
N GLN A 152 -23.57 -11.59 24.97
CA GLN A 152 -23.82 -10.16 24.81
C GLN A 152 -24.29 -9.81 23.39
N GLU A 153 -24.91 -8.65 23.22
CA GLU A 153 -25.27 -8.11 21.91
C GLU A 153 -24.07 -7.41 21.27
N LEU A 154 -23.97 -7.52 19.95
CA LEU A 154 -23.05 -6.71 19.15
C LEU A 154 -23.43 -5.23 19.27
N LYS A 155 -22.47 -4.36 19.54
CA LYS A 155 -22.67 -2.90 19.60
C LYS A 155 -21.76 -2.14 18.62
N ALA A 156 -20.57 -2.67 18.35
CA ALA A 156 -19.67 -2.10 17.36
C ALA A 156 -20.04 -2.57 15.93
N SER A 157 -19.75 -1.77 14.91
CA SER A 157 -19.74 -2.26 13.55
C SER A 157 -18.49 -3.11 13.33
N LEU A 158 -18.64 -4.29 12.73
CA LEU A 158 -17.54 -5.15 12.34
C LEU A 158 -17.17 -4.90 10.87
N ALA A 159 -15.88 -4.82 10.59
CA ALA A 159 -15.36 -4.71 9.24
C ALA A 159 -14.17 -5.68 9.07
N GLN A 160 -13.98 -6.21 7.87
CA GLN A 160 -12.76 -6.93 7.55
C GLN A 160 -11.56 -5.98 7.63
N GLN A 161 -10.43 -6.48 8.12
CA GLN A 161 -9.19 -5.73 8.18
C GLN A 161 -8.85 -5.16 6.81
N LYS A 162 -8.52 -3.86 6.78
CA LYS A 162 -8.14 -3.15 5.58
C LYS A 162 -6.73 -2.58 5.74
N LEU A 163 -5.84 -2.92 4.81
CA LEU A 163 -4.49 -2.40 4.73
C LEU A 163 -4.41 -1.31 3.66
N VAL A 164 -3.69 -0.24 3.95
CA VAL A 164 -3.46 0.88 3.03
C VAL A 164 -2.02 0.83 2.55
N TYR A 165 -1.82 0.86 1.24
CA TYR A 165 -0.52 0.82 0.58
C TYR A 165 -0.29 2.13 -0.15
N CYS A 166 0.84 2.77 0.14
CA CYS A 166 1.20 4.10 -0.32
C CYS A 166 2.56 4.04 -1.00
N PHE A 167 2.66 4.53 -2.24
CA PHE A 167 3.84 4.39 -3.09
C PHE A 167 4.41 5.74 -3.48
N GLU A 168 5.76 5.79 -3.65
CA GLU A 168 6.56 6.86 -4.25
C GLU A 168 7.11 6.42 -5.60
N GLU A 169 7.01 7.25 -6.64
CA GLU A 169 7.36 6.88 -8.02
C GLU A 169 8.77 7.26 -8.46
N GLU A 170 9.47 8.15 -7.74
CA GLU A 170 10.71 8.80 -8.20
C GLU A 170 11.97 7.91 -8.14
N MET A 171 11.83 6.66 -7.72
CA MET A 171 12.94 5.72 -7.67
C MET A 171 13.77 5.72 -8.98
N PRO A 172 15.11 5.78 -8.91
CA PRO A 172 15.97 5.76 -7.71
C PRO A 172 16.29 7.14 -7.13
N GLU A 173 15.75 8.21 -7.66
CA GLU A 173 15.97 9.58 -7.20
C GLU A 173 15.11 9.91 -5.98
N PRO A 174 15.51 10.87 -5.14
CA PRO A 174 14.67 11.31 -4.02
C PRO A 174 13.38 11.93 -4.55
N GLY A 175 12.22 11.47 -4.03
CA GLY A 175 10.92 12.06 -4.25
C GLY A 175 10.60 13.17 -3.25
N ASP A 176 9.34 13.58 -3.20
CA ASP A 176 8.85 14.54 -2.19
C ASP A 176 8.33 13.83 -0.91
N TYR A 177 8.35 12.51 -0.90
CA TYR A 177 8.01 11.64 0.23
C TYR A 177 6.60 11.91 0.79
N ASP A 178 5.66 12.20 -0.07
CA ASP A 178 4.26 12.35 0.30
C ASP A 178 3.46 11.03 0.18
N TYR A 179 4.05 10.00 -0.42
CA TYR A 179 3.50 8.64 -0.51
C TYR A 179 2.07 8.62 -1.07
N ASN A 180 1.76 9.51 -2.00
CA ASN A 180 0.45 9.58 -2.61
C ASN A 180 0.45 9.31 -4.12
N ASP A 181 1.60 8.95 -4.70
CA ASP A 181 1.74 8.69 -6.14
C ASP A 181 0.83 7.57 -6.63
N VAL A 182 0.69 6.51 -5.83
CA VAL A 182 -0.39 5.52 -5.92
C VAL A 182 -0.80 5.13 -4.51
N VAL A 183 -2.10 5.25 -4.20
CA VAL A 183 -2.65 4.77 -2.93
C VAL A 183 -3.69 3.70 -3.19
N LEU A 184 -3.43 2.51 -2.65
CA LEU A 184 -4.33 1.36 -2.71
C LEU A 184 -4.84 1.02 -1.31
N ARG A 185 -6.10 0.57 -1.20
CA ARG A 185 -6.62 -0.10 0.00
C ARG A 185 -7.04 -1.51 -0.35
N LEU A 186 -6.57 -2.45 0.43
CA LEU A 186 -6.83 -3.87 0.22
C LEU A 186 -7.53 -4.48 1.43
N SER A 187 -8.54 -5.30 1.16
CA SER A 187 -9.14 -6.19 2.15
C SER A 187 -9.53 -7.51 1.51
N ARG A 188 -9.86 -8.52 2.32
CA ARG A 188 -10.21 -9.83 1.83
C ARG A 188 -11.43 -10.41 2.52
N GLU A 189 -12.03 -11.39 1.88
CA GLU A 189 -13.02 -12.28 2.44
C GLU A 189 -12.69 -13.71 2.01
N VAL A 190 -12.42 -14.60 2.95
CA VAL A 190 -12.35 -16.03 2.68
C VAL A 190 -13.78 -16.56 2.68
N VAL A 191 -14.32 -16.82 1.48
CA VAL A 191 -15.71 -17.27 1.29
C VAL A 191 -15.85 -18.73 1.66
N ASP A 192 -14.88 -19.55 1.25
CA ASP A 192 -14.74 -20.95 1.62
C ASP A 192 -13.28 -21.39 1.49
N SER A 193 -12.99 -22.68 1.69
CA SER A 193 -11.63 -23.22 1.70
C SER A 193 -10.87 -23.05 0.37
N ARG A 194 -11.51 -22.63 -0.70
CA ARG A 194 -10.92 -22.48 -2.04
C ARG A 194 -11.34 -21.21 -2.76
N HIS A 195 -12.19 -20.39 -2.19
CA HIS A 195 -12.67 -19.16 -2.78
C HIS A 195 -12.31 -17.95 -1.92
N LEU A 196 -11.43 -17.12 -2.46
CA LEU A 196 -11.01 -15.85 -1.89
C LEU A 196 -11.58 -14.69 -2.70
N LYS A 197 -12.22 -13.73 -2.01
CA LYS A 197 -12.50 -12.41 -2.58
C LYS A 197 -11.45 -11.43 -2.10
N ILE A 198 -10.95 -10.63 -3.02
CA ILE A 198 -10.00 -9.56 -2.75
C ILE A 198 -10.62 -8.24 -3.22
N TYR A 199 -10.75 -7.31 -2.31
CA TYR A 199 -11.24 -5.95 -2.58
C TYR A 199 -10.03 -5.06 -2.77
N VAL A 200 -9.86 -4.53 -3.98
CA VAL A 200 -8.79 -3.57 -4.34
C VAL A 200 -9.44 -2.23 -4.61
N GLU A 201 -9.10 -1.23 -3.80
CA GLU A 201 -9.61 0.12 -3.93
C GLU A 201 -8.46 1.04 -4.34
N LEU A 202 -8.53 1.63 -5.54
CA LEU A 202 -7.64 2.70 -5.98
C LEU A 202 -8.15 4.02 -5.42
N VAL A 203 -7.37 4.64 -4.55
CA VAL A 203 -7.78 5.80 -3.74
C VAL A 203 -7.26 7.10 -4.31
N ALA A 204 -5.96 7.14 -4.66
CA ALA A 204 -5.29 8.34 -5.16
C ALA A 204 -4.24 7.99 -6.22
N VAL A 205 -3.97 8.97 -7.07
CA VAL A 205 -2.88 8.96 -8.05
C VAL A 205 -2.24 10.34 -8.07
N GLY A 206 -1.12 10.50 -7.36
CA GLY A 206 -0.32 11.72 -7.26
C GLY A 206 0.85 11.75 -8.22
N GLY A 207 1.37 10.61 -8.62
CA GLY A 207 2.44 10.51 -9.61
C GLY A 207 2.08 11.07 -10.97
N GLN A 208 3.07 11.43 -11.77
CA GLN A 208 2.86 11.93 -13.14
C GLN A 208 3.24 10.90 -14.21
N LYS A 209 3.95 9.86 -13.85
CA LYS A 209 4.37 8.81 -14.77
C LYS A 209 3.21 7.85 -15.08
N GLN A 210 3.40 7.03 -16.10
CA GLN A 210 2.61 5.81 -16.24
C GLN A 210 3.02 4.86 -15.11
N LEU A 211 2.08 4.51 -14.25
CA LEU A 211 2.29 3.63 -13.11
C LEU A 211 1.35 2.44 -13.23
N ALA A 212 1.91 1.26 -13.47
CA ALA A 212 1.15 0.02 -13.50
C ALA A 212 1.18 -0.65 -12.11
N ALA A 213 0.18 -1.47 -11.81
CA ALA A 213 0.16 -2.20 -10.54
C ALA A 213 -0.28 -3.66 -10.70
N GLY A 214 0.33 -4.49 -9.86
CA GLY A 214 -0.05 -5.89 -9.65
C GLY A 214 -0.17 -6.22 -8.16
N LEU A 215 -0.76 -7.35 -7.86
CA LEU A 215 -0.91 -7.86 -6.50
C LEU A 215 -0.39 -9.29 -6.42
N ARG A 216 0.77 -9.50 -5.83
CA ARG A 216 1.32 -10.84 -5.56
C ARG A 216 0.63 -11.46 -4.33
N LEU A 217 0.32 -12.74 -4.44
CA LEU A 217 -0.23 -13.57 -3.37
C LEU A 217 0.92 -14.41 -2.79
N VAL A 218 1.60 -13.86 -1.79
CA VAL A 218 2.82 -14.44 -1.20
C VAL A 218 2.54 -15.82 -0.62
N GLY A 219 3.37 -16.80 -1.00
CA GLY A 219 3.24 -18.19 -0.57
C GLY A 219 2.27 -19.04 -1.40
N HIS A 220 1.58 -18.47 -2.39
CA HIS A 220 0.66 -19.20 -3.26
C HIS A 220 1.17 -19.24 -4.70
N GLN A 221 1.29 -20.46 -5.25
CA GLN A 221 1.75 -20.64 -6.61
C GLN A 221 0.63 -20.39 -7.63
N ALA A 222 0.95 -19.81 -8.79
CA ALA A 222 -0.03 -19.58 -9.85
C ALA A 222 -0.70 -20.87 -10.32
N GLU A 223 0.04 -21.98 -10.29
CA GLU A 223 -0.48 -23.30 -10.65
C GLU A 223 -1.50 -23.87 -9.65
N GLU A 224 -1.59 -23.33 -8.42
CA GLU A 224 -2.59 -23.71 -7.40
C GLU A 224 -3.95 -23.07 -7.67
N ILE A 225 -3.99 -22.02 -8.49
CA ILE A 225 -5.19 -21.27 -8.81
C ILE A 225 -5.85 -21.86 -10.07
N ASP A 226 -7.15 -22.10 -9.98
CA ASP A 226 -7.97 -22.60 -11.07
C ASP A 226 -8.40 -21.47 -11.99
N SER A 227 -8.91 -20.38 -11.41
CA SER A 227 -9.37 -19.22 -12.17
C SER A 227 -9.40 -17.94 -11.34
N VAL A 228 -9.32 -16.81 -12.02
CA VAL A 228 -9.52 -15.47 -11.46
C VAL A 228 -10.56 -14.75 -12.32
N THR A 229 -11.55 -14.14 -11.66
CA THR A 229 -12.56 -13.31 -12.30
C THR A 229 -12.75 -12.01 -11.54
N ILE A 230 -13.34 -11.00 -12.17
CA ILE A 230 -13.67 -9.72 -11.55
C ILE A 230 -15.19 -9.61 -11.47
N GLU A 231 -15.71 -9.15 -10.33
CA GLU A 231 -17.13 -8.88 -10.15
C GLU A 231 -17.58 -7.77 -11.12
N GLY A 232 -18.64 -8.03 -11.88
CA GLY A 232 -19.06 -7.12 -12.95
C GLY A 232 -18.32 -7.29 -14.28
N GLY A 233 -17.28 -8.13 -14.34
CA GLY A 233 -16.59 -8.53 -15.58
C GLY A 233 -15.69 -7.48 -16.21
N GLN A 234 -15.34 -6.39 -15.46
CA GLN A 234 -14.48 -5.32 -15.95
C GLN A 234 -13.36 -5.03 -14.96
N SER A 235 -12.12 -4.98 -15.44
CA SER A 235 -10.98 -4.50 -14.66
C SER A 235 -10.95 -2.96 -14.58
N PHE A 236 -10.08 -2.40 -13.76
CA PHE A 236 -9.80 -0.96 -13.71
C PHE A 236 -9.58 -0.36 -15.11
N ASP A 237 -8.87 -1.08 -15.99
CA ASP A 237 -8.55 -0.63 -17.34
C ASP A 237 -9.73 -0.74 -18.32
N LEU A 238 -10.79 -1.48 -17.98
CA LEU A 238 -11.91 -1.78 -18.88
C LEU A 238 -13.18 -0.98 -18.54
N GLY A 239 -13.11 -0.02 -17.63
CA GLY A 239 -14.26 0.65 -17.00
C GLY A 239 -14.88 1.83 -17.74
N GLY A 240 -14.84 1.91 -19.07
CA GLY A 240 -15.49 2.98 -19.81
C GLY A 240 -15.09 3.06 -21.26
N SER A 241 -15.75 3.92 -22.05
CA SER A 241 -15.62 4.03 -23.52
C SER A 241 -14.21 4.36 -24.05
N TYR A 242 -13.21 4.48 -23.21
CA TYR A 242 -11.85 4.84 -23.59
C TYR A 242 -10.79 3.82 -23.13
N HIS A 243 -11.16 2.74 -22.44
CA HIS A 243 -10.23 1.88 -21.72
C HIS A 243 -9.99 0.49 -22.36
N ASP A 244 -10.57 0.22 -23.52
CA ASP A 244 -10.35 -1.02 -24.28
C ASP A 244 -9.09 -0.95 -25.15
N VAL A 245 -7.97 -0.45 -24.60
CA VAL A 245 -6.70 -0.52 -25.32
C VAL A 245 -5.95 -1.76 -24.90
N PRO A 246 -5.94 -2.81 -25.75
CA PRO A 246 -5.12 -3.99 -25.48
C PRO A 246 -3.65 -3.60 -25.30
N LEU A 247 -2.92 -4.28 -24.42
CA LEU A 247 -1.50 -3.99 -24.17
C LEU A 247 -0.67 -3.91 -25.45
N GLU A 248 -0.96 -4.75 -26.44
CA GLU A 248 -0.28 -4.75 -27.74
C GLU A 248 -0.48 -3.48 -28.57
N LYS A 249 -1.44 -2.63 -28.21
CA LYS A 249 -1.66 -1.32 -28.84
C LYS A 249 -1.06 -0.17 -28.07
N MET A 250 -0.54 -0.41 -26.87
CA MET A 250 0.14 0.60 -26.08
C MET A 250 1.55 0.84 -26.62
N ALA A 251 1.98 2.10 -26.61
CA ALA A 251 3.31 2.47 -27.10
C ALA A 251 4.44 1.87 -26.24
N SER A 252 4.21 1.70 -24.96
CA SER A 252 5.19 1.20 -23.99
C SER A 252 4.48 0.48 -22.83
N PRO A 253 4.04 -0.76 -23.02
CA PRO A 253 3.41 -1.52 -21.94
C PRO A 253 4.44 -1.86 -20.86
N LEU A 254 4.04 -1.78 -19.60
CA LEU A 254 4.88 -2.12 -18.45
C LEU A 254 4.75 -3.59 -18.09
N PHE A 255 3.57 -4.18 -18.24
CA PHE A 255 3.37 -5.63 -18.17
C PHE A 255 3.52 -6.30 -19.55
N GLU A 256 3.87 -7.58 -19.56
CA GLU A 256 3.93 -8.39 -20.78
C GLU A 256 2.55 -8.95 -21.19
N SER A 257 1.62 -8.99 -20.23
CA SER A 257 0.28 -9.55 -20.42
C SER A 257 -0.72 -8.84 -19.53
N SER A 258 -1.96 -8.69 -20.00
CA SER A 258 -3.11 -8.23 -19.24
C SER A 258 -3.96 -9.38 -18.67
N SER A 259 -3.46 -10.62 -18.71
CA SER A 259 -4.14 -11.75 -18.04
C SER A 259 -4.29 -11.48 -16.57
N LEU A 260 -5.50 -11.66 -16.03
CA LEU A 260 -5.78 -11.37 -14.60
C LEU A 260 -4.90 -12.16 -13.64
N LEU A 261 -4.62 -13.42 -13.98
CA LEU A 261 -3.68 -14.27 -13.26
C LEU A 261 -2.39 -14.39 -14.05
N GLN A 262 -1.28 -14.11 -13.39
CA GLN A 262 0.06 -14.25 -13.92
C GLN A 262 0.96 -14.96 -12.89
N SER A 263 2.13 -15.40 -13.34
CA SER A 263 3.12 -16.07 -12.53
C SER A 263 4.34 -15.18 -12.35
N ALA A 264 4.73 -14.95 -11.12
CA ALA A 264 6.02 -14.35 -10.78
C ALA A 264 7.18 -15.28 -11.14
N ARG A 265 8.41 -14.80 -11.09
CA ARG A 265 9.61 -15.57 -11.45
C ARG A 265 9.84 -16.82 -10.60
N ASN A 266 9.44 -16.75 -9.33
CA ASN A 266 9.49 -17.87 -8.39
C ASN A 266 8.26 -18.80 -8.49
N GLY A 267 7.33 -18.53 -9.43
CA GLY A 267 6.10 -19.31 -9.62
C GLY A 267 4.92 -18.81 -8.79
N GLU A 268 5.11 -17.90 -7.85
CA GLU A 268 4.02 -17.33 -7.07
C GLU A 268 3.00 -16.59 -7.96
N ALA A 269 1.74 -16.67 -7.58
CA ALA A 269 0.66 -15.98 -8.27
C ALA A 269 0.74 -14.47 -8.06
N PHE A 270 0.49 -13.72 -9.12
CA PHE A 270 0.09 -12.33 -8.96
C PHE A 270 -1.09 -11.99 -9.86
N LEU A 271 -1.89 -11.03 -9.40
CA LEU A 271 -3.03 -10.49 -10.12
C LEU A 271 -2.60 -9.21 -10.84
N TYR A 272 -2.95 -9.12 -12.13
CA TYR A 272 -2.89 -7.87 -12.85
C TYR A 272 -3.99 -6.94 -12.35
N LEU A 273 -3.63 -5.71 -11.94
CA LEU A 273 -4.58 -4.71 -11.49
C LEU A 273 -4.88 -3.69 -12.60
N PHE A 274 -3.86 -2.98 -13.04
CA PHE A 274 -3.95 -1.99 -14.12
C PHE A 274 -2.57 -1.70 -14.73
N GLU A 275 -2.58 -1.23 -15.98
CA GLU A 275 -1.38 -0.80 -16.71
C GLU A 275 -1.04 0.67 -16.46
N ASP A 276 -2.03 1.46 -16.08
CA ASP A 276 -1.86 2.89 -15.85
C ASP A 276 -2.87 3.39 -14.80
N ALA A 277 -2.34 3.87 -13.67
CA ALA A 277 -3.14 4.33 -12.55
C ALA A 277 -4.07 5.51 -12.91
N HIS A 278 -3.64 6.39 -13.82
CA HIS A 278 -4.48 7.51 -14.24
C HIS A 278 -5.67 7.06 -15.08
N TRP A 279 -5.46 6.10 -15.98
CA TRP A 279 -6.57 5.49 -16.72
C TRP A 279 -7.52 4.76 -15.79
N ALA A 280 -6.97 4.03 -14.83
CA ALA A 280 -7.75 3.38 -13.79
C ALA A 280 -8.61 4.39 -13.01
N MET A 281 -8.18 5.64 -12.83
CA MET A 281 -8.99 6.73 -12.27
C MET A 281 -9.91 7.41 -13.30
N GLY A 282 -9.87 7.04 -14.56
CA GLY A 282 -10.74 7.55 -15.62
C GLY A 282 -10.16 8.71 -16.41
N GLU A 283 -8.84 8.86 -16.50
CA GLU A 283 -8.20 9.82 -17.39
C GLU A 283 -8.41 9.40 -18.85
N ASP A 284 -8.62 10.39 -19.72
CA ASP A 284 -8.76 10.16 -21.15
C ASP A 284 -7.41 9.85 -21.80
N LEU A 285 -7.35 8.79 -22.61
CA LEU A 285 -6.17 8.37 -23.37
C LEU A 285 -5.58 9.46 -24.29
N GLU A 286 -6.39 10.35 -24.82
CA GLU A 286 -5.91 11.42 -25.68
C GLU A 286 -5.00 12.41 -24.92
N VAL A 287 -5.15 12.52 -23.60
CA VAL A 287 -4.34 13.38 -22.73
C VAL A 287 -2.99 12.73 -22.38
N THR A 288 -2.88 11.40 -22.44
CA THR A 288 -1.69 10.65 -22.02
C THR A 288 -0.44 10.88 -22.86
N ASN A 289 -0.57 11.39 -24.09
CA ASN A 289 0.58 11.77 -24.91
C ASN A 289 1.34 13.02 -24.40
N GLN A 290 0.86 13.65 -23.32
CA GLN A 290 1.46 14.82 -22.70
C GLN A 290 1.86 14.52 -21.27
N ILE A 291 2.93 13.73 -21.07
CA ILE A 291 3.44 13.23 -19.79
C ILE A 291 3.55 14.33 -18.71
N PHE A 292 3.76 15.60 -19.08
CA PHE A 292 3.90 16.71 -18.13
C PHE A 292 2.57 17.41 -17.76
N GLN A 293 1.43 16.87 -18.16
CA GLN A 293 0.11 17.46 -17.92
C GLN A 293 -0.91 16.47 -17.36
N ARG A 294 -0.47 15.31 -16.89
CA ARG A 294 -1.36 14.33 -16.28
C ARG A 294 -1.98 14.89 -15.01
N LYS A 295 -3.24 14.56 -14.80
CA LYS A 295 -3.98 15.01 -13.63
C LYS A 295 -3.56 14.18 -12.42
N LYS A 296 -3.50 14.84 -11.25
CA LYS A 296 -3.28 14.16 -9.98
C LYS A 296 -4.59 14.03 -9.23
N TYR A 297 -4.98 12.83 -8.92
CA TYR A 297 -6.31 12.50 -8.38
C TYR A 297 -6.30 12.31 -6.87
N ASN A 298 -7.22 12.97 -6.17
CA ASN A 298 -7.44 12.81 -4.73
C ASN A 298 -6.22 13.16 -3.85
N VAL A 299 -5.39 14.10 -4.26
CA VAL A 299 -4.17 14.49 -3.52
C VAL A 299 -4.24 15.92 -2.97
N THR A 300 -5.31 16.65 -3.20
CA THR A 300 -5.54 18.00 -2.66
C THR A 300 -6.94 18.14 -2.09
N LYS A 301 -7.13 19.06 -1.13
CA LYS A 301 -8.45 19.32 -0.54
C LYS A 301 -9.36 20.17 -1.41
N SER A 302 -8.81 20.85 -2.42
CA SER A 302 -9.55 21.72 -3.30
C SER A 302 -9.52 21.20 -4.72
N TYR A 303 -10.70 20.97 -5.29
CA TYR A 303 -10.83 20.57 -6.69
C TYR A 303 -10.23 21.63 -7.62
N SER A 304 -9.47 21.18 -8.60
CA SER A 304 -9.11 21.96 -9.79
C SER A 304 -9.04 21.03 -11.01
N TYR A 305 -8.86 21.61 -12.21
CA TYR A 305 -8.76 20.80 -13.43
C TYR A 305 -7.59 19.81 -13.40
N ASN A 306 -6.44 20.22 -12.84
CA ASN A 306 -5.24 19.38 -12.74
C ASN A 306 -5.26 18.49 -11.48
N PHE A 307 -6.13 18.78 -10.52
CA PHE A 307 -6.28 18.06 -9.25
C PHE A 307 -7.74 17.69 -9.00
N PRO A 308 -8.31 16.74 -9.78
CA PRO A 308 -9.67 16.29 -9.57
C PRO A 308 -9.81 15.55 -8.24
N ILE A 309 -10.98 15.72 -7.61
CA ILE A 309 -11.41 14.91 -6.47
C ILE A 309 -12.53 14.01 -6.97
N LEU A 310 -12.30 12.72 -6.99
CA LEU A 310 -13.21 11.70 -7.50
C LEU A 310 -13.55 10.68 -6.42
N ALA A 311 -14.66 9.98 -6.62
CA ALA A 311 -14.91 8.76 -5.85
C ALA A 311 -13.80 7.73 -6.10
N THR A 312 -13.41 7.01 -5.06
CA THR A 312 -12.46 5.91 -5.17
C THR A 312 -13.03 4.81 -6.05
N ARG A 313 -12.17 4.06 -6.73
CA ARG A 313 -12.59 2.94 -7.58
C ARG A 313 -12.24 1.63 -6.90
N THR A 314 -13.22 0.74 -6.80
CA THR A 314 -13.05 -0.57 -6.16
C THR A 314 -13.35 -1.66 -7.17
N GLU A 315 -12.42 -2.60 -7.29
CA GLU A 315 -12.58 -3.86 -8.01
C GLU A 315 -12.60 -5.02 -7.03
N ILE A 316 -13.39 -6.03 -7.33
CA ILE A 316 -13.50 -7.23 -6.51
C ILE A 316 -13.03 -8.42 -7.34
N TYR A 317 -11.89 -8.97 -6.95
CA TYR A 317 -11.32 -10.15 -7.56
C TYR A 317 -11.83 -11.40 -6.86
N HIS A 318 -12.31 -12.37 -7.63
CA HIS A 318 -12.65 -13.70 -7.16
C HIS A 318 -11.52 -14.64 -7.59
N VAL A 319 -10.80 -15.18 -6.63
CA VAL A 319 -9.71 -16.14 -6.84
C VAL A 319 -10.19 -17.52 -6.39
N TYR A 320 -10.25 -18.44 -7.33
CA TYR A 320 -10.66 -19.81 -7.09
C TYR A 320 -9.44 -20.74 -7.11
N PHE A 321 -9.20 -21.41 -6.02
CA PHE A 321 -8.09 -22.36 -5.87
C PHE A 321 -8.52 -23.76 -6.31
N LYS A 322 -7.56 -24.53 -6.83
CA LYS A 322 -7.79 -25.91 -7.27
C LYS A 322 -8.21 -26.83 -6.14
N GLU A 323 -8.80 -27.95 -6.50
CA GLU A 323 -9.14 -29.01 -5.55
C GLU A 323 -7.89 -29.48 -4.81
N GLY A 324 -8.01 -29.67 -3.49
CA GLY A 324 -6.90 -30.03 -2.60
C GLY A 324 -6.20 -28.85 -1.94
N GLN A 325 -6.47 -27.62 -2.37
CA GLN A 325 -5.97 -26.40 -1.69
C GLN A 325 -6.86 -26.01 -0.51
N ASN A 326 -6.28 -25.33 0.48
CA ASN A 326 -6.99 -24.80 1.62
C ASN A 326 -6.42 -23.43 2.00
N ILE A 327 -7.26 -22.40 1.87
CA ILE A 327 -6.90 -21.00 2.12
C ILE A 327 -7.55 -20.43 3.39
N ASN A 328 -8.02 -21.25 4.29
CA ASN A 328 -8.66 -20.77 5.53
C ASN A 328 -7.72 -19.95 6.43
N ASP A 329 -6.42 -20.11 6.27
CA ASP A 329 -5.37 -19.36 6.95
C ASP A 329 -4.82 -18.19 6.12
N PHE A 330 -5.43 -17.87 4.98
CA PHE A 330 -5.03 -16.72 4.18
C PHE A 330 -5.22 -15.42 4.97
N THR A 331 -4.14 -14.66 5.13
CA THR A 331 -4.13 -13.38 5.85
C THR A 331 -3.86 -12.19 4.93
N PRO A 332 -4.23 -10.95 5.31
CA PRO A 332 -3.83 -9.77 4.57
C PRO A 332 -2.31 -9.55 4.49
N GLY A 333 -1.53 -10.12 5.41
CA GLY A 333 -0.06 -10.12 5.35
C GLY A 333 0.53 -10.88 4.15
N MET A 334 -0.28 -11.74 3.50
CA MET A 334 0.08 -12.43 2.25
C MET A 334 -0.11 -11.54 1.01
N PHE A 335 -0.64 -10.35 1.15
CA PHE A 335 -0.71 -9.36 0.08
C PHE A 335 0.62 -8.64 -0.09
N ASP A 336 1.09 -8.58 -1.32
CA ASP A 336 2.23 -7.78 -1.71
C ASP A 336 1.88 -7.04 -3.03
N PRO A 337 1.10 -5.95 -2.92
CA PRO A 337 0.89 -5.09 -4.06
C PRO A 337 2.20 -4.41 -4.44
N PHE A 338 2.44 -4.28 -5.73
CA PHE A 338 3.61 -3.63 -6.27
C PHE A 338 3.23 -2.68 -7.39
N VAL A 339 4.05 -1.64 -7.57
CA VAL A 339 3.90 -0.66 -8.63
C VAL A 339 5.10 -0.75 -9.58
N LEU A 340 4.84 -0.71 -10.88
CA LEU A 340 5.86 -0.58 -11.91
C LEU A 340 6.01 0.89 -12.28
N SER A 341 7.20 1.46 -12.07
CA SER A 341 7.54 2.85 -12.36
C SER A 341 8.66 2.92 -13.40
N PRO A 342 8.43 3.52 -14.59
CA PRO A 342 9.46 3.71 -15.60
C PRO A 342 10.35 4.91 -15.26
N TYR A 343 11.68 4.73 -15.37
CA TYR A 343 12.66 5.77 -15.18
C TYR A 343 13.85 5.58 -16.11
N TYR A 344 14.08 6.52 -17.04
CA TYR A 344 15.18 6.51 -18.02
C TYR A 344 15.42 5.18 -18.75
N GLY A 345 14.33 4.54 -19.22
CA GLY A 345 14.39 3.27 -19.96
C GLY A 345 14.50 2.03 -19.09
N THR A 346 14.54 2.18 -17.78
CA THR A 346 14.41 1.10 -16.81
C THR A 346 13.01 1.17 -16.19
N VAL A 347 12.40 0.02 -15.95
CA VAL A 347 11.15 -0.07 -15.19
C VAL A 347 11.49 -0.63 -13.82
N TRP A 348 11.17 0.10 -12.80
CA TRP A 348 11.38 -0.26 -11.41
C TRP A 348 10.12 -0.89 -10.83
N GLU A 349 10.32 -1.85 -9.97
CA GLU A 349 9.26 -2.57 -9.25
C GLU A 349 9.31 -2.15 -7.77
N LEU A 350 8.28 -1.48 -7.31
CA LEU A 350 8.22 -0.88 -5.98
C LEU A 350 7.37 -1.74 -5.07
N HIS A 351 7.92 -2.17 -3.93
CA HIS A 351 7.26 -2.96 -2.90
C HIS A 351 7.36 -2.28 -1.53
N CYS A 352 6.45 -2.63 -0.63
CA CYS A 352 6.50 -2.14 0.75
C CYS A 352 7.69 -2.70 1.53
N TYR A 353 8.12 -3.92 1.19
CA TYR A 353 9.18 -4.61 1.89
C TYR A 353 10.35 -4.91 0.95
N ARG A 354 11.53 -4.59 1.42
CA ARG A 354 12.77 -4.65 0.64
C ARG A 354 13.13 -6.05 0.14
N ASP A 355 12.80 -7.09 0.91
CA ASP A 355 13.04 -8.48 0.54
C ASP A 355 12.10 -8.98 -0.58
N ARG A 356 11.08 -8.20 -0.93
CA ARG A 356 10.11 -8.49 -1.98
C ARG A 356 10.41 -7.80 -3.30
N GLU A 357 11.34 -6.82 -3.29
CA GLU A 357 11.77 -6.10 -4.49
C GLU A 357 12.39 -7.05 -5.53
N ALA A 358 12.23 -6.73 -6.80
CA ALA A 358 12.88 -7.37 -7.94
C ALA A 358 12.55 -8.85 -8.20
N GLN A 359 11.48 -9.37 -7.64
CA GLN A 359 11.18 -10.79 -7.70
C GLN A 359 10.01 -11.16 -8.62
N VAL A 360 9.11 -10.22 -8.92
CA VAL A 360 7.83 -10.56 -9.56
C VAL A 360 7.94 -10.58 -11.07
N THR A 361 8.30 -9.48 -11.72
CA THR A 361 8.23 -9.37 -13.18
C THR A 361 9.60 -9.28 -13.85
N ARG A 362 10.61 -8.69 -13.19
CA ARG A 362 11.92 -8.37 -13.81
C ARG A 362 13.08 -8.64 -12.87
N GLU A 363 14.31 -8.63 -13.42
CA GLU A 363 15.54 -8.54 -12.62
C GLU A 363 15.87 -7.08 -12.35
N TYR A 364 16.04 -6.73 -11.07
CA TYR A 364 16.53 -5.43 -10.67
C TYR A 364 17.80 -5.51 -9.85
N THR A 365 18.60 -4.49 -9.94
CA THR A 365 19.51 -4.17 -8.85
C THR A 365 18.69 -3.49 -7.75
N LEU A 366 18.83 -3.98 -6.53
CA LEU A 366 18.19 -3.39 -5.35
C LEU A 366 18.41 -1.89 -5.31
N THR A 367 17.39 -1.16 -4.88
CA THR A 367 17.44 0.28 -4.72
C THR A 367 18.62 0.70 -3.87
N LYS A 368 19.28 1.75 -4.28
CA LYS A 368 20.31 2.41 -3.48
C LYS A 368 19.73 3.31 -2.40
N SER A 369 18.40 3.43 -2.31
CA SER A 369 17.78 4.18 -1.22
C SER A 369 18.10 3.50 0.10
N LYS A 370 19.09 4.04 0.78
CA LYS A 370 19.61 3.47 2.02
C LYS A 370 18.77 3.87 3.26
N LYS A 371 17.74 4.72 3.10
CA LYS A 371 17.13 5.39 4.26
C LYS A 371 15.63 5.22 4.38
N LEU A 372 14.86 5.48 3.36
CA LEU A 372 13.40 5.41 3.40
C LEU A 372 12.87 4.37 2.41
N PRO A 373 11.74 3.73 2.71
CA PRO A 373 11.10 2.80 1.78
C PRO A 373 10.44 3.57 0.64
N TRP A 374 10.28 2.92 -0.52
CA TRP A 374 9.54 3.46 -1.66
C TRP A 374 8.04 3.19 -1.58
N ALA A 375 7.63 2.42 -0.60
CA ALA A 375 6.24 2.17 -0.31
C ALA A 375 6.05 1.87 1.18
N LEU A 376 4.86 2.17 1.69
CA LEU A 376 4.46 1.92 3.08
C LEU A 376 3.16 1.13 3.10
N MET A 377 3.09 0.11 3.94
CA MET A 377 1.85 -0.59 4.27
C MET A 377 1.38 -0.16 5.65
N ILE A 378 0.19 0.43 5.71
CA ILE A 378 -0.40 0.99 6.93
C ILE A 378 -1.61 0.14 7.35
N PRO A 379 -1.56 -0.52 8.54
CA PRO A 379 -2.66 -1.33 9.04
C PRO A 379 -3.71 -0.48 9.79
N TYR A 380 -4.30 0.48 9.06
CA TYR A 380 -5.31 1.38 9.61
C TYR A 380 -6.25 1.85 8.49
N ALA A 381 -7.47 1.33 8.47
CA ALA A 381 -8.46 1.60 7.42
C ALA A 381 -8.76 3.10 7.24
N SER A 382 -8.67 3.89 8.32
CA SER A 382 -8.90 5.33 8.33
C SER A 382 -7.63 6.15 8.10
N PHE A 383 -6.54 5.54 7.64
CA PHE A 383 -5.32 6.27 7.32
C PHE A 383 -5.58 7.37 6.29
N ARG A 384 -5.01 8.52 6.55
CA ARG A 384 -5.05 9.70 5.70
C ARG A 384 -3.64 9.96 5.16
N TYR A 385 -3.43 9.74 3.90
CA TYR A 385 -2.14 10.01 3.26
C TYR A 385 -1.87 11.51 3.13
N PRO A 386 -0.60 11.94 3.06
CA PRO A 386 -0.23 13.35 2.89
C PRO A 386 -0.83 13.96 1.62
N LEU A 387 -1.05 15.27 1.65
CA LEU A 387 -1.39 16.04 0.45
C LEU A 387 -0.17 16.16 -0.46
N GLU A 388 -0.42 16.37 -1.75
CA GLU A 388 0.58 16.63 -2.78
C GLU A 388 1.65 17.61 -2.35
N GLY A 389 2.93 17.17 -2.44
CA GLY A 389 4.10 17.94 -2.06
C GLY A 389 4.24 18.18 -0.53
N ILE A 390 3.48 17.49 0.30
CA ILE A 390 3.61 17.51 1.75
C ILE A 390 4.28 16.21 2.19
N ASN A 391 5.56 16.24 2.56
CA ASN A 391 6.24 15.05 3.01
C ASN A 391 5.58 14.42 4.25
N ILE A 392 5.80 13.11 4.43
CA ILE A 392 5.22 12.34 5.52
C ILE A 392 5.81 12.70 6.90
N GLY A 393 7.13 12.96 6.95
CA GLY A 393 7.88 13.24 8.16
C GLY A 393 8.30 14.70 8.32
N PHE A 394 9.32 14.95 9.12
CA PHE A 394 9.96 16.25 9.26
C PHE A 394 11.43 16.11 9.62
N LYS A 395 12.22 17.14 9.27
CA LYS A 395 13.61 17.30 9.64
C LYS A 395 13.73 18.39 10.68
N LYS A 396 14.35 18.11 11.82
CA LYS A 396 14.33 18.99 13.02
C LYS A 396 14.81 20.42 12.77
N ASN A 397 15.66 20.67 11.78
CA ASN A 397 16.38 21.93 11.62
C ASN A 397 15.97 22.76 10.40
N ASP A 398 15.07 22.31 9.56
CA ASP A 398 14.69 23.02 8.34
C ASP A 398 13.42 23.87 8.46
N GLY A 399 12.69 23.73 9.58
CA GLY A 399 11.43 24.45 9.82
C GLY A 399 10.25 23.95 8.98
N TYR A 400 10.43 22.87 8.22
CA TYR A 400 9.41 22.28 7.38
C TYR A 400 8.60 21.24 8.17
N PHE A 401 7.28 21.30 8.04
CA PHE A 401 6.37 20.47 8.79
C PHE A 401 5.75 19.39 7.89
N GLY A 402 6.06 18.13 8.16
CA GLY A 402 5.44 17.00 7.51
C GLY A 402 3.99 16.74 7.96
N ALA A 403 3.33 15.78 7.34
CA ALA A 403 1.95 15.42 7.65
C ALA A 403 1.80 14.70 8.99
N TYR A 404 2.84 13.96 9.42
CA TYR A 404 2.87 13.12 10.63
C TYR A 404 4.02 13.51 11.56
N MET A 405 3.93 14.70 12.15
CA MET A 405 4.97 15.23 13.03
C MET A 405 4.50 15.55 14.45
N ASN A 406 3.43 14.97 14.92
CA ASN A 406 2.96 15.17 16.28
C ASN A 406 4.00 14.65 17.28
N ARG A 407 4.32 15.47 18.30
CA ARG A 407 5.31 15.15 19.30
C ARG A 407 4.94 13.86 20.04
N GLY A 408 5.86 12.88 20.06
CA GLY A 408 5.66 11.58 20.70
C GLY A 408 4.80 10.59 19.90
N SER A 409 4.46 10.92 18.64
CA SER A 409 3.74 10.03 17.71
C SER A 409 4.02 10.49 16.28
N SER A 410 5.29 10.55 15.90
CA SER A 410 5.70 11.03 14.58
C SER A 410 6.31 9.92 13.72
N PHE A 411 6.16 10.06 12.42
CA PHE A 411 6.84 9.21 11.45
C PHE A 411 8.37 9.28 11.62
N GLY A 412 8.92 10.49 11.86
CA GLY A 412 10.36 10.69 12.04
C GLY A 412 10.90 9.96 13.26
N GLU A 413 10.19 9.99 14.40
CA GLU A 413 10.59 9.27 15.62
C GLU A 413 10.51 7.75 15.42
N TRP A 414 9.55 7.25 14.66
CA TRP A 414 9.47 5.85 14.28
C TRP A 414 10.62 5.46 13.33
N ALA A 415 10.94 6.29 12.33
CA ALA A 415 12.05 6.05 11.43
C ALA A 415 13.40 6.00 12.15
N GLU A 416 13.62 6.86 13.16
CA GLU A 416 14.81 6.88 14.00
C GLU A 416 14.92 5.68 14.95
N ASP A 417 13.78 5.13 15.39
CA ASP A 417 13.72 4.00 16.31
C ASP A 417 12.42 3.21 16.08
N HIS A 418 12.54 2.09 15.38
CA HIS A 418 11.41 1.24 14.98
C HIS A 418 10.56 0.70 16.13
N THR A 419 11.01 0.85 17.38
CA THR A 419 10.26 0.42 18.58
C THR A 419 9.38 1.53 19.16
N LYS A 420 9.52 2.79 18.66
CA LYS A 420 8.77 3.94 19.11
C LYS A 420 7.68 4.33 18.13
N CYS A 421 6.71 5.10 18.63
CA CYS A 421 5.66 5.71 17.81
C CYS A 421 4.98 4.71 16.84
N LEU A 422 4.74 3.49 17.28
CA LEU A 422 4.13 2.41 16.46
C LEU A 422 2.72 2.75 15.96
N ASP A 423 2.14 3.82 16.48
CA ASP A 423 0.82 4.37 16.14
C ASP A 423 0.89 5.71 15.39
N TRP A 424 2.08 6.12 14.90
CA TRP A 424 2.32 7.42 14.27
C TRP A 424 1.27 7.79 13.22
N TYR A 425 0.77 6.81 12.49
CA TYR A 425 -0.19 6.96 11.39
C TYR A 425 -1.62 7.26 11.83
N THR A 426 -1.90 7.24 13.13
CA THR A 426 -3.24 7.51 13.67
C THR A 426 -3.50 8.99 13.99
N SER A 427 -2.46 9.82 14.02
CA SER A 427 -2.52 11.20 14.51
C SER A 427 -1.90 12.22 13.53
N PRO A 428 -2.49 12.39 12.32
CA PRO A 428 -1.97 13.34 11.33
C PRO A 428 -2.26 14.79 11.70
N LEU A 429 -1.50 15.71 11.10
CA LEU A 429 -1.87 17.11 11.00
C LEU A 429 -2.98 17.24 9.95
N ILE A 430 -4.22 17.45 10.38
CA ILE A 430 -5.43 17.34 9.55
C ILE A 430 -5.38 18.26 8.31
N ASP A 431 -4.74 19.41 8.40
CA ASP A 431 -4.62 20.34 7.26
C ASP A 431 -3.61 19.87 6.19
N ARG A 432 -2.83 18.83 6.48
CA ARG A 432 -1.76 18.31 5.64
C ARG A 432 -2.03 16.93 5.03
N VAL A 433 -3.19 16.36 5.30
CA VAL A 433 -3.61 15.04 4.80
C VAL A 433 -4.94 15.11 4.05
N PHE A 434 -5.15 14.18 3.12
CA PHE A 434 -6.39 14.04 2.36
C PHE A 434 -7.52 13.39 3.17
#